data_55cb4f609130d96be08268b5d5da2056
#
_entry.id   55cb4f609130d96be08268b5d5da2056
#
_cell.length_a   1.000
_cell.length_b   1.000
_cell.length_c   1.000
_cell.angle_alpha   90.00
_cell.angle_beta   90.00
_cell.angle_gamma   90.00
#
_symmetry.space_group_name_H-M   'P 1'
#
loop_
_entity.id
_entity.type
_entity.pdbx_description
1 polymer ?
#
loop_
_entity_poly.entity_id
_entity_poly.type
_entity_poly.pdbx_seq_one_letter_code
_entity_poly.pdbx_strand_id
1 'polypeptide(L)'
;MPDTNPIDIAAAWFRHATNRDTDAVMALAADAVEVGGARGSGTGRELLREWIDRSRAEMTPTRWFARGDLVVVEYEAVWRNRAGRDMGRRVMIVTFRVEDGRIAGIYRHDDLAASLTINGLDAGDAIEAPDAA
;
A
#
# COMPACT_ATOMS: atom_id res chain seq x y z
N MET A 1 22.71 4.40 -3.19
CA MET A 1 22.24 4.02 -1.84
C MET A 1 20.81 3.51 -1.93
N PRO A 2 20.51 2.38 -1.31
CA PRO A 2 19.13 1.95 -1.27
C PRO A 2 18.29 2.98 -0.54
N ASP A 3 17.10 3.22 -1.05
CA ASP A 3 16.17 4.15 -0.44
C ASP A 3 15.55 3.51 0.79
N THR A 4 15.62 4.19 1.93
CA THR A 4 15.04 3.72 3.20
C THR A 4 13.89 4.60 3.66
N ASN A 5 13.58 5.66 2.91
CA ASN A 5 12.50 6.58 3.26
C ASN A 5 11.14 5.87 3.11
N PRO A 6 10.32 5.82 4.17
CA PRO A 6 9.01 5.15 4.09
C PRO A 6 8.12 5.65 2.96
N ILE A 7 8.13 6.95 2.67
CA ILE A 7 7.30 7.53 1.60
C ILE A 7 7.72 6.99 0.24
N ASP A 8 9.02 6.94 -0.04
CA ASP A 8 9.54 6.47 -1.32
C ASP A 8 9.31 4.96 -1.49
N ILE A 9 9.40 4.21 -0.41
CA ILE A 9 9.11 2.77 -0.42
C ILE A 9 7.64 2.52 -0.74
N ALA A 10 6.72 3.27 -0.12
CA ALA A 10 5.30 3.17 -0.41
C ALA A 10 5.01 3.54 -1.88
N ALA A 11 5.64 4.59 -2.39
CA ALA A 11 5.49 5.00 -3.79
C ALA A 11 5.98 3.91 -4.75
N ALA A 12 7.12 3.31 -4.44
CA ALA A 12 7.65 2.19 -5.24
C ALA A 12 6.69 1.00 -5.23
N TRP A 13 6.07 0.71 -4.09
CA TRP A 13 5.09 -0.36 -3.98
C TRP A 13 3.93 -0.15 -4.97
N PHE A 14 3.34 1.04 -4.99
CA PHE A 14 2.24 1.36 -5.93
C PHE A 14 2.67 1.23 -7.39
N ARG A 15 3.85 1.74 -7.72
CA ARG A 15 4.38 1.66 -9.08
C ARG A 15 4.55 0.22 -9.54
N HIS A 16 5.18 -0.61 -8.72
CA HIS A 16 5.42 -2.01 -9.05
C HIS A 16 4.13 -2.82 -9.08
N ALA A 17 3.23 -2.60 -8.12
CA ALA A 17 1.96 -3.30 -8.07
C ALA A 17 1.09 -2.99 -9.28
N THR A 18 1.03 -1.72 -9.70
CA THR A 18 0.27 -1.31 -10.89
C THR A 18 0.86 -1.90 -12.16
N ASN A 19 2.17 -2.03 -12.23
CA ASN A 19 2.87 -2.67 -13.36
C ASN A 19 2.82 -4.19 -13.29
N ARG A 20 2.18 -4.76 -12.28
CA ARG A 20 2.07 -6.20 -12.05
C ARG A 20 3.42 -6.90 -11.91
N ASP A 21 4.40 -6.17 -11.39
CA ASP A 21 5.72 -6.69 -11.12
C ASP A 21 5.76 -7.23 -9.69
N THR A 22 5.21 -8.42 -9.49
CA THR A 22 5.09 -9.05 -8.18
C THR A 22 6.44 -9.23 -7.51
N ASP A 23 7.46 -9.62 -8.26
CA ASP A 23 8.80 -9.81 -7.68
C ASP A 23 9.39 -8.50 -7.14
N ALA A 24 9.18 -7.39 -7.85
CA ALA A 24 9.64 -6.08 -7.38
C ALA A 24 8.88 -5.64 -6.11
N VAL A 25 7.57 -5.89 -6.07
CA VAL A 25 6.77 -5.63 -4.85
C VAL A 25 7.30 -6.45 -3.69
N MET A 26 7.52 -7.75 -3.90
CA MET A 26 8.01 -8.64 -2.85
C MET A 26 9.40 -8.26 -2.34
N ALA A 27 10.23 -7.67 -3.20
CA ALA A 27 11.55 -7.21 -2.79
C ALA A 27 11.50 -6.05 -1.78
N LEU A 28 10.38 -5.33 -1.69
CA LEU A 28 10.20 -4.24 -0.73
C LEU A 28 9.76 -4.75 0.65
N ALA A 29 9.32 -5.99 0.77
CA ALA A 29 8.72 -6.51 1.99
C ALA A 29 9.74 -7.24 2.87
N ALA A 30 9.57 -7.11 4.19
CA ALA A 30 10.32 -7.87 5.17
C ALA A 30 9.85 -9.34 5.17
N ASP A 31 10.71 -10.25 5.67
CA ASP A 31 10.38 -11.68 5.70
C ASP A 31 9.13 -11.97 6.55
N ALA A 32 8.98 -11.27 7.66
CA ALA A 32 7.85 -11.43 8.57
C ALA A 32 6.79 -10.34 8.37
N VAL A 33 6.61 -9.86 7.14
CA VAL A 33 5.65 -8.81 6.84
C VAL A 33 4.25 -9.19 7.34
N GLU A 34 3.61 -8.25 8.04
CA GLU A 34 2.25 -8.41 8.52
C GLU A 34 1.27 -7.87 7.47
N VAL A 35 0.26 -8.64 7.14
CA VAL A 35 -0.75 -8.26 6.17
C VAL A 35 -2.11 -8.28 6.86
N GLY A 36 -2.82 -7.17 6.80
CA GLY A 36 -4.12 -7.05 7.46
C GLY A 36 -5.17 -6.36 6.60
N GLY A 37 -6.42 -6.61 6.92
CA GLY A 37 -7.58 -6.00 6.26
C GLY A 37 -8.87 -6.39 6.95
N ALA A 38 -10.00 -6.07 6.33
CA ALA A 38 -11.33 -6.30 6.90
C ALA A 38 -11.62 -7.78 7.18
N ARG A 39 -10.93 -8.69 6.50
CA ARG A 39 -11.16 -10.13 6.64
C ARG A 39 -10.19 -10.81 7.61
N GLY A 40 -9.37 -10.04 8.30
CA GLY A 40 -8.40 -10.55 9.24
C GLY A 40 -6.97 -10.20 8.87
N SER A 41 -6.04 -10.80 9.57
CA SER A 41 -4.62 -10.53 9.39
C SER A 41 -3.80 -11.82 9.44
N GLY A 42 -2.57 -11.73 8.95
CA GLY A 42 -1.61 -12.81 8.99
C GLY A 42 -0.21 -12.28 8.72
N THR A 43 0.77 -13.16 8.73
CA THR A 43 2.17 -12.78 8.51
C THR A 43 2.82 -13.63 7.44
N GLY A 44 3.86 -13.09 6.83
CA GLY A 44 4.74 -13.81 5.93
C GLY A 44 4.62 -13.38 4.47
N ARG A 45 5.72 -13.54 3.76
CA ARG A 45 5.85 -13.14 2.36
C ARG A 45 4.92 -13.93 1.44
N GLU A 46 4.68 -15.19 1.75
CA GLU A 46 3.81 -16.03 0.94
C GLU A 46 2.37 -15.55 0.96
N LEU A 47 1.88 -15.14 2.13
CA LEU A 47 0.54 -14.56 2.28
C LEU A 47 0.43 -13.25 1.49
N LEU A 48 1.46 -12.39 1.56
CA LEU A 48 1.49 -11.15 0.81
C LEU A 48 1.45 -11.42 -0.70
N ARG A 49 2.21 -12.40 -1.19
CA ARG A 49 2.21 -12.76 -2.61
C ARG A 49 0.84 -13.22 -3.07
N GLU A 50 0.17 -14.06 -2.30
CA GLU A 50 -1.19 -14.50 -2.62
C GLU A 50 -2.16 -13.33 -2.69
N TRP A 51 -2.04 -12.41 -1.74
CA TRP A 51 -2.90 -11.23 -1.69
C TRP A 51 -2.69 -10.33 -2.91
N ILE A 52 -1.45 -10.09 -3.29
CA ILE A 52 -1.11 -9.29 -4.47
C ILE A 52 -1.65 -9.94 -5.73
N ASP A 53 -1.45 -11.26 -5.87
CA ASP A 53 -1.90 -12.00 -7.06
C ASP A 53 -3.42 -11.96 -7.22
N ARG A 54 -4.16 -11.94 -6.12
CA ARG A 54 -5.63 -11.85 -6.16
C ARG A 54 -6.14 -10.44 -6.43
N SER A 55 -5.41 -9.42 -6.00
CA SER A 55 -5.90 -8.05 -6.05
C SER A 55 -5.91 -7.43 -7.45
N ARG A 56 -4.90 -7.65 -8.24
CA ARG A 56 -4.74 -7.26 -9.66
C ARG A 56 -5.45 -5.97 -10.11
N ALA A 57 -5.49 -4.98 -9.26
CA ALA A 57 -6.12 -3.71 -9.57
C ALA A 57 -5.08 -2.72 -10.11
N GLU A 58 -5.53 -1.82 -10.98
CA GLU A 58 -4.76 -0.62 -11.27
C GLU A 58 -5.00 0.34 -10.11
N MET A 59 -3.92 0.83 -9.48
CA MET A 59 -4.01 1.65 -8.29
C MET A 59 -3.46 3.04 -8.54
N THR A 60 -4.25 4.06 -8.23
CA THR A 60 -3.85 5.46 -8.40
C THR A 60 -3.93 6.16 -7.04
N PRO A 61 -2.78 6.42 -6.39
CA PRO A 61 -2.77 7.16 -5.13
C PRO A 61 -3.36 8.57 -5.31
N THR A 62 -4.15 9.01 -4.35
CA THR A 62 -4.81 10.31 -4.39
C THR A 62 -4.44 11.20 -3.21
N ARG A 63 -4.24 10.64 -2.01
CA ARG A 63 -3.89 11.42 -0.83
C ARG A 63 -2.86 10.66 0.00
N TRP A 64 -1.86 11.39 0.50
CA TRP A 64 -0.74 10.83 1.25
C TRP A 64 -0.64 11.46 2.63
N PHE A 65 -0.41 10.63 3.64
CA PHE A 65 -0.15 11.05 5.02
C PHE A 65 1.05 10.27 5.53
N ALA A 66 1.93 10.92 6.28
CA ALA A 66 3.11 10.25 6.80
C ALA A 66 3.54 10.82 8.14
N ARG A 67 3.97 9.94 9.04
CA ARG A 67 4.61 10.29 10.30
C ARG A 67 5.52 9.15 10.73
N GLY A 68 6.82 9.42 10.89
CA GLY A 68 7.78 8.40 11.30
C GLY A 68 7.80 7.21 10.34
N ASP A 69 7.54 6.03 10.86
CA ASP A 69 7.56 4.77 10.11
C ASP A 69 6.27 4.49 9.34
N LEU A 70 5.25 5.32 9.52
CA LEU A 70 3.92 5.06 8.98
C LEU A 70 3.62 5.95 7.78
N VAL A 71 3.07 5.34 6.73
CA VAL A 71 2.54 6.05 5.56
C VAL A 71 1.14 5.54 5.31
N VAL A 72 0.18 6.46 5.27
CA VAL A 72 -1.23 6.15 4.96
C VAL A 72 -1.56 6.75 3.62
N VAL A 73 -2.11 5.95 2.72
CA VAL A 73 -2.42 6.40 1.35
C VAL A 73 -3.86 6.05 1.01
N GLU A 74 -4.60 7.08 0.60
CA GLU A 74 -5.89 6.88 -0.06
C GLU A 74 -5.64 6.69 -1.55
N TYR A 75 -6.24 5.68 -2.15
CA TYR A 75 -6.03 5.40 -3.57
C TYR A 75 -7.32 4.90 -4.22
N GLU A 76 -7.41 5.12 -5.54
CA GLU A 76 -8.47 4.56 -6.36
C GLU A 76 -7.98 3.24 -6.96
N ALA A 77 -8.74 2.18 -6.76
CA ALA A 77 -8.48 0.88 -7.38
C ALA A 77 -9.49 0.64 -8.50
N VAL A 78 -9.01 0.20 -9.65
CA VAL A 78 -9.83 -0.10 -10.81
C VAL A 78 -9.52 -1.52 -11.27
N TRP A 79 -10.54 -2.37 -11.34
CA TRP A 79 -10.42 -3.73 -11.83
C TRP A 79 -10.89 -3.80 -13.29
N ARG A 80 -10.10 -4.42 -14.15
CA ARG A 80 -10.42 -4.58 -15.56
C ARG A 80 -10.45 -6.05 -15.94
N ASN A 81 -11.32 -6.40 -16.92
CA ASN A 81 -11.32 -7.75 -17.47
C ASN A 81 -10.23 -7.89 -18.55
N ARG A 82 -10.13 -9.07 -19.16
CA ARG A 82 -9.13 -9.35 -20.20
C ARG A 82 -9.26 -8.45 -21.44
N ALA A 83 -10.47 -7.93 -21.71
CA ALA A 83 -10.73 -7.01 -22.82
C ALA A 83 -10.42 -5.55 -22.47
N GLY A 84 -9.91 -5.28 -21.25
CA GLY A 84 -9.60 -3.94 -20.80
C GLY A 84 -10.79 -3.14 -20.30
N ARG A 85 -11.96 -3.77 -20.16
CA ARG A 85 -13.15 -3.08 -19.66
C ARG A 85 -13.09 -2.90 -18.15
N ASP A 86 -13.54 -1.74 -17.70
CA ASP A 86 -13.69 -1.40 -16.29
C ASP A 86 -14.77 -2.29 -15.67
N MET A 87 -14.38 -3.13 -14.74
CA MET A 87 -15.27 -4.06 -14.03
C MET A 87 -15.62 -3.58 -12.62
N GLY A 88 -15.05 -2.48 -12.18
CA GLY A 88 -15.34 -1.89 -10.89
C GLY A 88 -14.29 -0.91 -10.43
N ARG A 89 -14.72 0.05 -9.62
CA ARG A 89 -13.86 1.07 -9.01
C ARG A 89 -14.15 1.15 -7.54
N ARG A 90 -13.11 1.44 -6.76
CA ARG A 90 -13.27 1.63 -5.34
C ARG A 90 -12.18 2.53 -4.80
N VAL A 91 -12.55 3.42 -3.88
CA VAL A 91 -11.58 4.18 -3.09
C VAL A 91 -11.22 3.32 -1.89
N MET A 92 -9.93 3.12 -1.69
CA MET A 92 -9.41 2.28 -0.62
C MET A 92 -8.30 3.02 0.11
N ILE A 93 -8.01 2.57 1.31
CA ILE A 93 -6.93 3.13 2.13
C ILE A 93 -5.98 2.01 2.52
N VAL A 94 -4.68 2.28 2.43
CA VAL A 94 -3.65 1.34 2.87
C VAL A 94 -2.69 2.05 3.81
N THR A 95 -2.29 1.35 4.87
CA THR A 95 -1.24 1.79 5.78
C THR A 95 0.00 0.93 5.55
N PHE A 96 1.14 1.57 5.37
CA PHE A 96 2.44 0.92 5.32
C PHE A 96 3.19 1.23 6.61
N ARG A 97 3.72 0.22 7.26
CA ARG A 97 4.68 0.38 8.35
C ARG A 97 6.04 -0.08 7.81
N VAL A 98 7.00 0.82 7.80
CA VAL A 98 8.33 0.56 7.24
C VAL A 98 9.35 0.49 8.36
N GLU A 99 10.11 -0.59 8.41
CA GLU A 99 11.18 -0.79 9.40
C GLU A 99 12.43 -1.26 8.66
N ASP A 100 13.58 -0.64 8.96
CA ASP A 100 14.87 -0.99 8.36
C ASP A 100 14.85 -0.99 6.82
N GLY A 101 14.13 -0.05 6.24
CA GLY A 101 14.06 0.11 4.79
C GLY A 101 13.19 -0.92 4.07
N ARG A 102 12.35 -1.68 4.81
CA ARG A 102 11.44 -2.67 4.25
C ARG A 102 10.05 -2.51 4.81
N ILE A 103 9.05 -2.93 4.05
CA ILE A 103 7.67 -2.93 4.52
C ILE A 103 7.50 -4.06 5.53
N ALA A 104 7.30 -3.69 6.79
CA ALA A 104 7.08 -4.64 7.89
C ALA A 104 5.60 -4.92 8.12
N GLY A 105 4.73 -4.02 7.68
CA GLY A 105 3.29 -4.20 7.77
C GLY A 105 2.57 -3.46 6.65
N ILE A 106 1.50 -4.07 6.17
CA ILE A 106 0.62 -3.47 5.17
C ILE A 106 -0.83 -3.79 5.56
N TYR A 107 -1.64 -2.73 5.75
CA TYR A 107 -3.00 -2.87 6.28
C TYR A 107 -3.98 -2.10 5.40
N ARG A 108 -5.04 -2.78 4.97
CA ARG A 108 -6.07 -2.18 4.15
C ARG A 108 -7.25 -1.74 5.01
N HIS A 109 -7.78 -0.56 4.73
CA HIS A 109 -8.93 0.02 5.42
C HIS A 109 -9.92 0.59 4.41
N ASP A 110 -11.18 0.77 4.85
CA ASP A 110 -12.24 1.33 4.02
C ASP A 110 -12.56 2.80 4.38
N ASP A 111 -12.05 3.31 5.50
CA ASP A 111 -12.36 4.65 6.01
C ASP A 111 -11.06 5.38 6.35
N LEU A 112 -10.84 6.52 5.68
CA LEU A 112 -9.62 7.31 5.87
C LEU A 112 -9.51 7.85 7.29
N ALA A 113 -10.59 8.43 7.82
CA ALA A 113 -10.57 9.02 9.17
C ALA A 113 -10.26 7.96 10.23
N ALA A 114 -10.88 6.79 10.14
CA ALA A 114 -10.62 5.69 11.06
C ALA A 114 -9.18 5.17 10.94
N SER A 115 -8.67 5.08 9.71
CA SER A 115 -7.30 4.65 9.45
C SER A 115 -6.29 5.61 10.08
N LEU A 116 -6.48 6.90 9.92
CA LEU A 116 -5.60 7.90 10.52
C LEU A 116 -5.63 7.81 12.04
N THR A 117 -6.82 7.72 12.63
CA THR A 117 -6.98 7.63 14.09
C THR A 117 -6.29 6.40 14.66
N ILE A 118 -6.47 5.23 14.06
CA ILE A 118 -5.83 3.99 14.52
C ILE A 118 -4.31 4.11 14.49
N ASN A 119 -3.76 4.80 13.51
CA ASN A 119 -2.32 4.95 13.34
C ASN A 119 -1.74 6.15 14.09
N GLY A 120 -2.56 6.91 14.79
CA GLY A 120 -2.11 8.09 15.53
C GLY A 120 -1.77 9.27 14.63
N LEU A 121 -2.31 9.32 13.43
CA LEU A 121 -2.12 10.42 12.50
C LEU A 121 -3.36 11.31 12.47
N ASP A 122 -3.21 12.50 11.87
CA ASP A 122 -4.31 13.44 11.65
C ASP A 122 -4.11 14.20 10.35
N ALA A 123 -5.00 15.14 10.05
CA ALA A 123 -4.95 15.92 8.82
C ALA A 123 -3.66 16.74 8.70
N GLY A 124 -3.00 17.05 9.81
CA GLY A 124 -1.72 17.76 9.81
C GLY A 124 -0.55 16.94 9.28
N ASP A 125 -0.72 15.63 9.15
CA ASP A 125 0.30 14.73 8.59
C ASP A 125 0.21 14.58 7.08
N ALA A 126 -0.73 15.27 6.43
CA ALA A 126 -0.86 15.25 4.98
C ALA A 126 0.41 15.77 4.30
N ILE A 127 0.82 15.07 3.24
CA ILE A 127 2.00 15.42 2.44
C ILE A 127 1.63 15.49 0.97
N GLU A 128 2.49 16.12 0.17
CA GLU A 128 2.35 16.09 -1.27
C GLU A 128 2.73 14.70 -1.80
N ALA A 129 2.12 14.32 -2.93
CA ALA A 129 2.46 13.05 -3.57
C ALA A 129 3.96 13.01 -3.92
N PRO A 130 4.66 11.91 -3.62
CA PRO A 130 6.06 11.80 -4.02
C PRO A 130 6.21 11.72 -5.53
N ASP A 131 7.30 12.28 -6.04
CA ASP A 131 7.58 12.36 -7.48
C ASP A 131 7.62 11.00 -8.17
N ALA A 132 7.96 9.96 -7.44
CA ALA A 132 8.10 8.60 -7.97
C ALA A 132 6.76 7.85 -8.06
N ALA A 133 5.69 8.44 -7.56
CA ALA A 133 4.39 7.78 -7.53
C ALA A 133 3.70 7.79 -8.90
#